data_1fbe4721fcd16b37b52506b23607d2f9
#
_entry.id   1fbe4721fcd16b37b52506b23607d2f9
#
_cell.length_a   1.000
_cell.length_b   1.000
_cell.length_c   1.000
_cell.angle_alpha   90.00
_cell.angle_beta   90.00
_cell.angle_gamma   90.00
#
_symmetry.space_group_name_H-M   'P 1'
#
loop_
_entity.id
_entity.type
_entity.pdbx_description
1 polymer ?
#
loop_
_entity_poly.entity_id
_entity_poly.type
_entity_poly.pdbx_seq_one_letter_code
_entity_poly.pdbx_strand_id
1 'polypeptide(L)'
;AANEGGEPRHLRGLLDAVPDLRLIACHYGGYHRLDAAEELIVGSRAILETSWPPRLADLDPDRLRGIIATHGADRMVFGSDWPMTDPGAEIAAIRALGLESEQEAAILGGTLADLLGIARDQGRR
;
A
#
# COMPACT_ATOMS: atom_id res chain seq x y z
N ALA A 1 -25.34 -6.15 -1.95
CA ALA A 1 -24.69 -7.04 -1.01
C ALA A 1 -23.27 -6.52 -0.74
N ALA A 2 -22.87 -6.51 0.50
CA ALA A 2 -21.51 -6.13 0.86
C ALA A 2 -20.52 -7.10 0.20
N ASN A 3 -19.42 -6.56 -0.29
CA ASN A 3 -18.33 -7.38 -0.80
C ASN A 3 -17.59 -8.02 0.39
N GLU A 4 -18.07 -9.15 0.82
CA GLU A 4 -17.54 -9.81 2.02
C GLU A 4 -16.15 -10.41 1.79
N GLY A 5 -15.80 -10.74 0.56
CA GLY A 5 -14.53 -11.40 0.24
C GLY A 5 -13.30 -10.54 0.45
N GLY A 6 -13.45 -9.22 0.41
CA GLY A 6 -12.34 -8.28 0.52
C GLY A 6 -12.12 -7.69 1.91
N GLU A 7 -12.83 -8.17 2.92
CA GLU A 7 -12.66 -7.63 4.27
C GLU A 7 -11.32 -8.05 4.89
N PRO A 8 -10.70 -7.19 5.73
CA PRO A 8 -9.42 -7.49 6.35
C PRO A 8 -9.35 -8.84 7.07
N ARG A 9 -10.43 -9.25 7.74
CA ARG A 9 -10.47 -10.55 8.41
C ARG A 9 -10.31 -11.72 7.46
N HIS A 10 -10.85 -11.61 6.24
CA HIS A 10 -10.70 -12.65 5.22
C HIS A 10 -9.28 -12.69 4.66
N LEU A 11 -8.68 -11.52 4.44
CA LEU A 11 -7.28 -11.43 4.04
C LEU A 11 -6.36 -12.00 5.11
N ARG A 12 -6.61 -11.69 6.37
CA ARG A 12 -5.85 -12.25 7.49
C ARG A 12 -5.97 -13.78 7.52
N GLY A 13 -7.18 -14.28 7.36
CA GLY A 13 -7.40 -15.73 7.32
C GLY A 13 -6.66 -16.39 6.16
N LEU A 14 -6.63 -15.74 5.00
CA LEU A 14 -5.90 -16.24 3.84
C LEU A 14 -4.40 -16.27 4.08
N LEU A 15 -3.85 -15.21 4.66
CA LEU A 15 -2.43 -15.16 5.02
C LEU A 15 -2.05 -16.27 6.01
N ASP A 16 -2.92 -16.54 6.98
CA ASP A 16 -2.68 -17.58 7.96
C ASP A 16 -2.78 -18.99 7.37
N ALA A 17 -3.74 -19.20 6.46
CA ALA A 17 -4.00 -20.50 5.85
C ALA A 17 -2.96 -20.89 4.80
N VAL A 18 -2.35 -19.92 4.12
CA VAL A 18 -1.40 -20.16 3.02
C VAL A 18 -0.10 -19.41 3.31
N PRO A 19 0.83 -20.03 4.08
CA PRO A 19 2.03 -19.35 4.56
C PRO A 19 2.95 -18.79 3.48
N ASP A 20 2.96 -19.40 2.29
CA ASP A 20 3.82 -19.00 1.19
C ASP A 20 3.14 -18.05 0.21
N LEU A 21 1.92 -17.63 0.52
CA LEU A 21 1.16 -16.74 -0.36
C LEU A 21 1.83 -15.38 -0.46
N ARG A 22 2.04 -14.92 -1.69
CA ARG A 22 2.44 -13.55 -1.98
C ARG A 22 1.17 -12.77 -2.29
N LEU A 23 0.75 -11.93 -1.35
CA LEU A 23 -0.51 -11.20 -1.43
C LEU A 23 -0.24 -9.71 -1.53
N ILE A 24 -0.81 -9.06 -2.55
CA ILE A 24 -0.90 -7.60 -2.61
C ILE A 24 -2.33 -7.23 -2.21
N ALA A 25 -2.46 -6.53 -1.10
CA ALA A 25 -3.74 -6.08 -0.58
C ALA A 25 -3.97 -4.63 -1.01
N CYS A 26 -4.95 -4.41 -1.87
CA CYS A 26 -5.30 -3.09 -2.36
C CYS A 26 -5.89 -2.22 -1.25
N HIS A 27 -5.78 -0.92 -1.39
CA HIS A 27 -6.35 0.06 -0.47
C HIS A 27 -5.90 -0.18 0.98
N TYR A 28 -4.59 -0.37 1.17
CA TYR A 28 -4.00 -0.63 2.50
C TYR A 28 -4.59 -1.86 3.19
N GLY A 29 -5.20 -2.76 2.44
CA GLY A 29 -5.82 -3.97 2.97
C GLY A 29 -7.25 -3.82 3.47
N GLY A 30 -7.88 -2.65 3.32
CA GLY A 30 -9.25 -2.48 3.79
C GLY A 30 -9.90 -1.17 3.38
N TYR A 31 -10.40 -1.11 2.15
CA TYR A 31 -11.13 0.07 1.69
C TYR A 31 -12.38 0.29 2.55
N HIS A 32 -12.53 1.51 3.09
CA HIS A 32 -13.54 1.87 4.09
C HIS A 32 -13.50 1.02 5.37
N ARG A 33 -12.42 0.27 5.57
CA ARG A 33 -12.21 -0.61 6.73
C ARG A 33 -10.78 -0.45 7.25
N LEU A 34 -10.28 0.79 7.25
CA LEU A 34 -8.88 1.04 7.58
C LEU A 34 -8.55 0.65 9.03
N ASP A 35 -9.49 0.85 9.97
CA ASP A 35 -9.28 0.44 11.36
C ASP A 35 -9.01 -1.07 11.47
N ALA A 36 -9.83 -1.86 10.79
CA ALA A 36 -9.65 -3.31 10.78
C ALA A 36 -8.36 -3.72 10.05
N ALA A 37 -8.02 -3.01 8.98
CA ALA A 37 -6.76 -3.27 8.26
C ALA A 37 -5.55 -2.96 9.13
N GLU A 38 -5.59 -1.87 9.89
CA GLU A 38 -4.51 -1.53 10.83
C GLU A 38 -4.33 -2.60 11.90
N GLU A 39 -5.44 -3.16 12.38
CA GLU A 39 -5.40 -4.20 13.40
C GLU A 39 -4.92 -5.54 12.85
N LEU A 40 -5.36 -5.93 11.65
CA LEU A 40 -5.21 -7.31 11.15
C LEU A 40 -4.15 -7.49 10.06
N ILE A 41 -3.87 -6.44 9.29
CA ILE A 41 -3.05 -6.54 8.07
C ILE A 41 -1.76 -5.74 8.18
N VAL A 42 -1.83 -4.52 8.71
CA VAL A 42 -0.64 -3.68 8.86
C VAL A 42 0.36 -4.37 9.80
N GLY A 43 1.61 -4.45 9.37
CA GLY A 43 2.66 -5.18 10.08
C GLY A 43 2.78 -6.64 9.67
N SER A 44 1.85 -7.16 8.85
CA SER A 44 1.95 -8.52 8.32
C SER A 44 2.92 -8.59 7.14
N ARG A 45 3.09 -9.80 6.59
CA ARG A 45 3.92 -9.99 5.40
C ARG A 45 3.24 -9.61 4.08
N ALA A 46 1.95 -9.21 4.12
CA ALA A 46 1.27 -8.76 2.92
C ALA A 46 1.93 -7.51 2.35
N ILE A 47 1.84 -7.36 1.04
CA ILE A 47 2.23 -6.12 0.38
C ILE A 47 1.00 -5.23 0.36
N LEU A 48 1.13 -3.98 0.79
CA LEU A 48 0.02 -3.02 0.75
C LEU A 48 0.12 -2.15 -0.49
N GLU A 49 -0.98 -2.00 -1.18
CA GLU A 49 -1.07 -1.07 -2.32
C GLU A 49 -1.78 0.19 -1.86
N THR A 50 -1.30 1.37 -2.29
CA THR A 50 -1.57 2.64 -1.64
C THR A 50 -2.81 3.40 -2.15
N SER A 51 -3.54 2.90 -3.14
CA SER A 51 -4.68 3.65 -3.67
C SER A 51 -5.78 3.85 -2.63
N TRP A 52 -6.40 5.01 -2.68
CA TRP A 52 -7.53 5.33 -1.80
C TRP A 52 -8.50 6.27 -2.52
N PRO A 53 -9.43 5.74 -3.30
CA PRO A 53 -10.43 6.57 -3.99
C PRO A 53 -11.35 7.29 -3.01
N PRO A 54 -11.81 8.50 -3.30
CA PRO A 54 -11.49 9.25 -4.52
C PRO A 54 -10.13 9.95 -4.48
N ARG A 55 -9.51 10.13 -3.32
CA ARG A 55 -8.21 10.79 -3.20
C ARG A 55 -7.49 10.32 -1.95
N LEU A 56 -6.23 9.95 -2.10
CA LEU A 56 -5.37 9.61 -0.96
C LEU A 56 -5.26 10.79 0.02
N ALA A 57 -5.30 12.01 -0.48
CA ALA A 57 -5.24 13.22 0.34
C ALA A 57 -6.41 13.36 1.33
N ASP A 58 -7.46 12.58 1.18
CA ASP A 58 -8.58 12.55 2.14
C ASP A 58 -8.22 11.80 3.43
N LEU A 59 -7.18 10.98 3.41
CA LEU A 59 -6.71 10.31 4.63
C LEU A 59 -5.80 11.24 5.44
N ASP A 60 -5.85 11.08 6.76
CA ASP A 60 -4.97 11.82 7.66
C ASP A 60 -3.49 11.48 7.36
N PRO A 61 -2.66 12.47 7.03
CA PRO A 61 -1.24 12.23 6.76
C PRO A 61 -0.48 11.58 7.92
N ASP A 62 -0.80 11.91 9.15
CA ASP A 62 -0.16 11.30 10.32
C ASP A 62 -0.51 9.82 10.42
N ARG A 63 -1.76 9.47 10.12
CA ARG A 63 -2.20 8.08 10.09
C ARG A 63 -1.45 7.30 9.01
N LEU A 64 -1.30 7.88 7.82
CA LEU A 64 -0.55 7.25 6.73
C LEU A 64 0.91 7.05 7.09
N ARG A 65 1.55 8.06 7.68
CA ARG A 65 2.94 7.93 8.15
C ARG A 65 3.09 6.81 9.18
N GLY A 66 2.11 6.67 10.08
CA GLY A 66 2.10 5.59 11.06
C GLY A 66 1.97 4.21 10.43
N ILE A 67 1.09 4.07 9.46
CA ILE A 67 0.93 2.81 8.71
C ILE A 67 2.24 2.45 8.00
N ILE A 68 2.85 3.41 7.32
CA ILE A 68 4.10 3.19 6.59
C ILE A 68 5.22 2.79 7.55
N ALA A 69 5.32 3.47 8.70
CA ALA A 69 6.35 3.16 9.70
C ALA A 69 6.17 1.75 10.28
N THR A 70 4.94 1.36 10.55
CA THR A 70 4.65 0.05 11.13
C THR A 70 4.81 -1.08 10.12
N HIS A 71 4.34 -0.86 8.89
CA HIS A 71 4.34 -1.92 7.88
C HIS A 71 5.68 -2.07 7.17
N GLY A 72 6.31 -0.96 6.87
CA GLY A 72 7.57 -0.90 6.12
C GLY A 72 7.34 -0.57 4.64
N ALA A 73 8.04 0.44 4.18
CA ALA A 73 7.95 0.89 2.79
C ALA A 73 8.41 -0.18 1.79
N ASP A 74 9.25 -1.10 2.23
CA ASP A 74 9.72 -2.23 1.41
C ASP A 74 8.65 -3.31 1.18
N ARG A 75 7.49 -3.16 1.80
CA ARG A 75 6.31 -4.01 1.58
C ARG A 75 5.09 -3.17 1.17
N MET A 76 5.32 -2.03 0.55
CA MET A 76 4.27 -1.17 0.02
C MET A 76 4.53 -0.84 -1.44
N VAL A 77 3.48 -0.84 -2.24
CA VAL A 77 3.55 -0.50 -3.67
C VAL A 77 2.55 0.60 -3.99
N PHE A 78 2.95 1.52 -4.85
CA PHE A 78 2.07 2.58 -5.29
C PHE A 78 1.03 2.03 -6.29
N GLY A 79 -0.19 2.47 -6.13
CA GLY A 79 -1.27 2.33 -7.10
C GLY A 79 -2.18 3.53 -7.02
N SER A 80 -2.91 3.82 -8.09
CA SER A 80 -3.83 4.95 -8.15
C SER A 80 -5.30 4.54 -8.24
N ASP A 81 -5.56 3.31 -8.65
CA ASP A 81 -6.92 2.86 -8.96
C ASP A 81 -7.55 3.69 -10.09
N TRP A 82 -6.72 4.01 -11.11
CA TRP A 82 -7.20 4.70 -12.31
C TRP A 82 -8.35 3.90 -12.96
N PRO A 83 -9.44 4.49 -13.41
CA PRO A 83 -9.67 5.94 -13.52
C PRO A 83 -10.39 6.59 -12.32
N MET A 84 -10.50 5.90 -11.21
CA MET A 84 -11.19 6.41 -10.02
C MET A 84 -10.46 7.57 -9.36
N THR A 85 -9.15 7.65 -9.54
CA THR A 85 -8.32 8.75 -9.05
C THR A 85 -7.42 9.26 -10.16
N ASP A 86 -6.78 10.42 -9.94
CA ASP A 86 -5.74 10.94 -10.84
C ASP A 86 -4.37 10.46 -10.35
N PRO A 87 -3.63 9.66 -11.13
CA PRO A 87 -2.32 9.14 -10.69
C PRO A 87 -1.33 10.23 -10.28
N GLY A 88 -1.32 11.35 -10.98
CA GLY A 88 -0.42 12.46 -10.64
C GLY A 88 -0.72 13.05 -9.26
N ALA A 89 -2.00 13.21 -8.93
CA ALA A 89 -2.42 13.69 -7.62
C ALA A 89 -2.08 12.68 -6.52
N GLU A 90 -2.20 11.40 -6.78
CA GLU A 90 -1.87 10.36 -5.81
C GLU A 90 -0.37 10.30 -5.55
N ILE A 91 0.47 10.43 -6.58
CA ILE A 91 1.92 10.54 -6.42
C ILE A 91 2.27 11.76 -5.58
N ALA A 92 1.64 12.90 -5.86
CA ALA A 92 1.86 14.13 -5.10
C ALA A 92 1.48 13.96 -3.63
N ALA A 93 0.40 13.23 -3.34
CA ALA A 93 -0.02 12.95 -1.96
C ALA A 93 1.02 12.10 -1.21
N ILE A 94 1.61 11.11 -1.85
CA ILE A 94 2.70 10.32 -1.26
C ILE A 94 3.91 11.22 -0.98
N ARG A 95 4.30 12.04 -1.95
CA ARG A 95 5.44 12.95 -1.79
C ARG A 95 5.23 13.98 -0.68
N ALA A 96 3.99 14.41 -0.50
CA ALA A 96 3.64 15.40 0.54
C ALA A 96 3.76 14.84 1.95
N LEU A 97 3.88 13.52 2.13
CA LEU A 97 4.05 12.91 3.45
C LEU A 97 5.42 13.23 4.08
N GLY A 98 6.40 13.66 3.30
CA GLY A 98 7.72 13.98 3.82
C GLY A 98 8.50 12.78 4.32
N LEU A 99 8.35 11.64 3.66
CA LEU A 99 9.06 10.41 4.00
C LEU A 99 10.56 10.54 3.72
N GLU A 100 11.36 9.65 4.33
CA GLU A 100 12.74 9.49 3.93
C GLU A 100 12.81 9.16 2.43
N SER A 101 13.87 9.65 1.75
CA SER A 101 14.01 9.46 0.31
C SER A 101 13.92 8.01 -0.12
N GLU A 102 14.50 7.11 0.67
CA GLU A 102 14.49 5.67 0.36
C GLU A 102 13.09 5.06 0.50
N GLN A 103 12.34 5.50 1.49
CA GLN A 103 10.95 5.06 1.70
C GLN A 103 10.06 5.53 0.56
N GLU A 104 10.17 6.79 0.17
CA GLU A 104 9.40 7.34 -0.94
C GLU A 104 9.73 6.59 -2.24
N ALA A 105 11.01 6.41 -2.54
CA ALA A 105 11.43 5.69 -3.73
C ALA A 105 10.94 4.23 -3.73
N ALA A 106 10.96 3.56 -2.58
CA ALA A 106 10.45 2.20 -2.45
C ALA A 106 8.97 2.14 -2.80
N ILE A 107 8.16 3.00 -2.20
CA ILE A 107 6.71 3.01 -2.43
C ILE A 107 6.39 3.35 -3.88
N LEU A 108 7.06 4.35 -4.45
CA LEU A 108 6.76 4.83 -5.80
C LEU A 108 7.27 3.92 -6.92
N GLY A 109 8.00 2.87 -6.62
CA GLY A 109 8.40 1.92 -7.65
C GLY A 109 9.42 0.86 -7.25
N GLY A 110 10.27 1.16 -6.28
CA GLY A 110 11.35 0.26 -5.90
C GLY A 110 10.89 -1.09 -5.36
N THR A 111 9.89 -1.09 -4.49
CA THR A 111 9.33 -2.31 -3.93
C THR A 111 8.74 -3.20 -5.02
N LEU A 112 7.95 -2.62 -5.93
CA LEU A 112 7.35 -3.39 -7.02
C LEU A 112 8.43 -3.92 -7.98
N ALA A 113 9.44 -3.12 -8.28
CA ALA A 113 10.56 -3.57 -9.12
C ALA A 113 11.24 -4.80 -8.49
N ASP A 114 11.48 -4.78 -7.19
CA ASP A 114 12.07 -5.91 -6.48
C ASP A 114 11.17 -7.16 -6.54
N LEU A 115 9.86 -6.98 -6.34
CA LEU A 115 8.90 -8.08 -6.41
C LEU A 115 8.87 -8.73 -7.79
N LEU A 116 9.02 -7.93 -8.85
CA LEU A 116 8.97 -8.40 -10.22
C LEU A 116 10.35 -8.83 -10.76
N GLY A 117 11.41 -8.66 -9.98
CA GLY A 117 12.75 -8.97 -10.42
C GLY A 117 13.27 -8.02 -11.52
N ILE A 118 12.75 -6.80 -11.58
CA ILE A 118 13.14 -5.80 -12.56
C ILE A 118 14.31 -5.00 -12.01
N ALA A 119 15.37 -4.83 -12.79
CA ALA A 119 16.48 -4.00 -12.39
C ALA A 119 16.05 -2.54 -12.29
N ARG A 120 16.39 -1.89 -11.18
CA ARG A 120 16.11 -0.46 -11.00
C ARG A 120 17.06 0.35 -11.87
N ASP A 121 16.57 1.50 -12.34
CA ASP A 121 17.45 2.48 -12.98
C ASP A 121 18.41 3.03 -11.92
N GLN A 122 19.69 2.87 -12.13
CA GLN A 122 20.74 3.24 -11.17
C GLN A 122 21.16 4.70 -11.32
N GLY A 123 20.22 5.57 -11.57
CA GLY A 123 20.50 7.00 -11.67
C GLY A 123 20.97 7.45 -13.03
N ARG A 124 20.68 6.70 -14.06
CA ARG A 124 20.89 7.14 -15.44
C ARG A 124 19.96 8.29 -15.75
N ARG A 125 20.50 9.38 -16.13
CA ARG A 125 19.75 10.61 -16.44
C ARG A 125 20.32 11.25 -17.68
#